data_f9bfaafb46b1aec7eb69f11ca9a85c02
#
_entry.id   f9bfaafb46b1aec7eb69f11ca9a85c02
#
_cell.length_a   1.000
_cell.length_b   1.000
_cell.length_c   1.000
_cell.angle_alpha   90.00
_cell.angle_beta   90.00
_cell.angle_gamma   90.00
#
_symmetry.space_group_name_H-M   'P 1'
#
loop_
_entity.id
_entity.type
_entity.pdbx_description
1 polymer ?
#
loop_
_entity_poly.entity_id
_entity_poly.type
_entity_poly.pdbx_seq_one_letter_code
_entity_poly.pdbx_strand_id
1 'polypeptide(L)'
;MPISIPATDLITNKEIIFTNNEKLQGEEYIHDIEIGKAVRASSTFPGMYAPFEHEEYQFVDGGIFSNLPVKEAKELEVDKVLAVCFKLKSSKKQKTMYNISMQSIDLMTQNLIRESLDASDSILEIDLKEVKPFNMKKLEFCYKEGYMQTLDNIVKIRRELEY
;
A
#
# COMPACT_ATOMS: atom_id res chain seq x y z
N MET A 1 -5.30 -18.26 5.32
CA MET A 1 -5.01 -17.44 4.13
C MET A 1 -3.65 -16.80 4.35
N PRO A 2 -2.69 -16.90 3.44
CA PRO A 2 -1.42 -16.21 3.54
C PRO A 2 -1.59 -14.69 3.47
N ILE A 3 -0.77 -13.97 4.20
CA ILE A 3 -0.75 -12.51 4.28
C ILE A 3 0.69 -12.04 4.17
N SER A 4 0.92 -10.94 3.44
CA SER A 4 2.18 -10.20 3.42
C SER A 4 1.89 -8.71 3.65
N ILE A 5 2.58 -8.11 4.60
CA ILE A 5 2.41 -6.70 4.97
C ILE A 5 3.80 -6.05 4.92
N PRO A 6 4.14 -5.27 3.89
CA PRO A 6 5.43 -4.60 3.79
C PRO A 6 5.53 -3.41 4.74
N ALA A 7 6.71 -3.19 5.29
CA ALA A 7 7.11 -2.00 6.02
C ALA A 7 8.56 -1.64 5.66
N THR A 8 8.97 -0.42 5.95
CA THR A 8 10.33 0.03 5.73
C THR A 8 11.06 0.16 7.06
N ASP A 9 12.18 -0.53 7.21
CA ASP A 9 13.06 -0.34 8.36
C ASP A 9 14.08 0.76 8.09
N LEU A 10 14.09 1.79 8.94
CA LEU A 10 15.02 2.92 8.84
C LEU A 10 16.44 2.61 9.32
N ILE A 11 16.63 1.54 10.09
CA ILE A 11 17.94 1.18 10.63
C ILE A 11 18.76 0.45 9.58
N THR A 12 18.17 -0.58 8.96
CA THR A 12 18.83 -1.36 7.91
C THR A 12 18.66 -0.79 6.51
N ASN A 13 17.73 0.19 6.34
CA ASN A 13 17.34 0.76 5.04
C ASN A 13 16.82 -0.33 4.08
N LYS A 14 16.08 -1.30 4.61
CA LYS A 14 15.49 -2.40 3.84
C LYS A 14 13.97 -2.40 3.94
N GLU A 15 13.35 -3.01 2.95
CA GLU A 15 11.97 -3.47 3.08
C GLU A 15 11.94 -4.69 3.98
N ILE A 16 10.96 -4.72 4.89
CA ILE A 16 10.68 -5.87 5.75
C ILE A 16 9.23 -6.27 5.52
N ILE A 17 8.99 -7.56 5.36
CA ILE A 17 7.68 -8.13 5.08
C ILE A 17 7.22 -8.95 6.29
N PHE A 18 6.16 -8.50 6.93
CA PHE A 18 5.48 -9.30 7.94
C PHE A 18 4.57 -10.32 7.25
N THR A 19 4.76 -11.60 7.52
CA THR A 19 4.00 -12.66 6.85
C THR A 19 3.72 -13.84 7.78
N ASN A 20 2.61 -14.54 7.53
CA ASN A 20 2.28 -15.81 8.16
C ASN A 20 2.62 -17.02 7.25
N ASN A 21 3.27 -16.80 6.12
CA ASN A 21 3.69 -17.86 5.21
C ASN A 21 5.11 -18.34 5.57
N GLU A 22 5.21 -19.42 6.31
CA GLU A 22 6.49 -20.00 6.78
C GLU A 22 7.40 -20.49 5.63
N LYS A 23 6.91 -20.55 4.39
CA LYS A 23 7.76 -20.88 3.23
C LYS A 23 8.68 -19.74 2.83
N LEU A 24 8.28 -18.48 3.08
CA LEU A 24 9.11 -17.31 2.84
C LEU A 24 10.15 -17.20 3.95
N GLN A 25 11.41 -17.31 3.59
CA GLN A 25 12.53 -17.34 4.55
C GLN A 25 13.58 -16.29 4.12
N GLY A 26 14.18 -15.60 5.10
CA GLY A 26 15.19 -14.58 4.87
C GLY A 26 15.16 -13.52 5.96
N GLU A 27 16.16 -12.67 5.99
CA GLU A 27 16.24 -11.55 6.96
C GLU A 27 15.15 -10.48 6.74
N GLU A 28 14.56 -10.47 5.55
CA GLU A 28 13.49 -9.55 5.17
C GLU A 28 12.10 -9.99 5.64
N TYR A 29 11.94 -11.21 6.17
CA TYR A 29 10.65 -11.73 6.62
C TYR A 29 10.57 -11.84 8.13
N ILE A 30 9.51 -11.29 8.71
CA ILE A 30 9.18 -11.42 10.14
C ILE A 30 7.85 -12.16 10.27
N HIS A 31 7.88 -13.29 10.99
CA HIS A 31 6.72 -14.19 11.17
C HIS A 31 6.05 -14.03 12.53
N ASP A 32 6.82 -13.70 13.57
CA ASP A 32 6.34 -13.62 14.95
C ASP A 32 6.02 -12.18 15.35
N ILE A 33 4.93 -11.65 14.79
CA ILE A 33 4.40 -10.33 15.14
C ILE A 33 2.87 -10.36 15.12
N GLU A 34 2.25 -9.70 16.07
CA GLU A 34 0.81 -9.48 16.05
C GLU A 34 0.40 -8.66 14.82
N ILE A 35 -0.65 -9.11 14.11
CA ILE A 35 -1.14 -8.46 12.88
C ILE A 35 -1.43 -6.96 13.07
N GLY A 36 -1.92 -6.56 14.25
CA GLY A 36 -2.15 -5.16 14.57
C GLY A 36 -0.87 -4.32 14.62
N LYS A 37 0.24 -4.91 15.09
CA LYS A 37 1.56 -4.28 15.09
C LYS A 37 2.13 -4.18 13.68
N ALA A 38 2.00 -5.24 12.88
CA ALA A 38 2.42 -5.25 11.47
C ALA A 38 1.69 -4.17 10.67
N VAL A 39 0.36 -4.07 10.81
CA VAL A 39 -0.46 -3.02 10.18
C VAL A 39 -0.04 -1.63 10.68
N ARG A 40 0.24 -1.48 11.97
CA ARG A 40 0.72 -0.22 12.54
C ARG A 40 2.07 0.19 11.94
N ALA A 41 3.02 -0.73 11.83
CA ALA A 41 4.32 -0.50 11.21
C ALA A 41 4.15 -0.04 9.75
N SER A 42 3.41 -0.83 8.95
CA SER A 42 3.14 -0.60 7.52
C SER A 42 2.40 0.71 7.22
N SER A 43 1.63 1.24 8.17
CA SER A 43 0.84 2.48 8.00
C SER A 43 1.44 3.70 8.73
N THR A 44 2.68 3.63 9.16
CA THR A 44 3.37 4.72 9.83
C THR A 44 3.92 5.73 8.82
N PHE A 45 3.04 6.59 8.29
CA PHE A 45 3.39 7.56 7.25
C PHE A 45 4.45 8.56 7.73
N PRO A 46 5.60 8.68 7.01
CA PRO A 46 6.70 9.57 7.38
C PRO A 46 6.25 11.03 7.49
N GLY A 47 6.68 11.70 8.56
CA GLY A 47 6.34 13.10 8.82
C GLY A 47 4.96 13.34 9.43
N MET A 48 4.11 12.29 9.58
CA MET A 48 2.83 12.37 10.29
C MET A 48 2.82 11.58 11.59
N TYR A 49 3.50 10.44 11.60
CA TYR A 49 3.59 9.57 12.77
C TYR A 49 5.05 9.37 13.16
N ALA A 50 5.30 9.19 14.45
CA ALA A 50 6.59 8.70 14.92
C ALA A 50 6.79 7.26 14.41
N PRO A 51 8.03 6.89 14.02
CA PRO A 51 8.33 5.53 13.63
C PRO A 51 7.84 4.51 14.67
N PHE A 52 7.42 3.34 14.20
CA PHE A 52 7.03 2.24 15.06
C PHE A 52 8.27 1.43 15.44
N GLU A 53 8.61 1.41 16.72
CA GLU A 53 9.74 0.63 17.24
C GLU A 53 9.29 -0.78 17.62
N HIS A 54 10.04 -1.77 17.18
CA HIS A 54 9.83 -3.17 17.52
C HIS A 54 11.16 -3.91 17.48
N GLU A 55 11.57 -4.46 18.61
CA GLU A 55 12.90 -5.08 18.80
C GLU A 55 14.02 -4.11 18.36
N GLU A 56 14.90 -4.54 17.47
CA GLU A 56 15.98 -3.72 16.91
C GLU A 56 15.57 -2.86 15.71
N TYR A 57 14.32 -2.93 15.29
CA TYR A 57 13.83 -2.25 14.08
C TYR A 57 13.12 -0.92 14.39
N GLN A 58 13.19 -0.01 13.44
CA GLN A 58 12.45 1.25 13.45
C GLN A 58 11.64 1.39 12.16
N PHE A 59 10.37 1.05 12.21
CA PHE A 59 9.50 0.95 11.03
C PHE A 59 8.78 2.24 10.68
N VAL A 60 8.70 2.48 9.37
CA VAL A 60 7.82 3.45 8.72
C VAL A 60 7.05 2.76 7.60
N ASP A 61 6.15 3.50 6.94
CA ASP A 61 5.25 3.04 5.89
C ASP A 61 5.97 2.22 4.80
N GLY A 62 5.39 1.08 4.46
CA GLY A 62 5.91 0.20 3.40
C GLY A 62 5.87 0.83 2.01
N GLY A 63 5.03 1.85 1.81
CA GLY A 63 4.92 2.57 0.55
C GLY A 63 6.19 3.30 0.09
N ILE A 64 7.24 3.34 0.91
CA ILE A 64 8.56 3.85 0.52
C ILE A 64 9.21 2.89 -0.50
N PHE A 65 9.08 1.58 -0.32
CA PHE A 65 9.62 0.56 -1.22
C PHE A 65 8.51 -0.04 -2.08
N SER A 66 7.38 -0.39 -1.49
CA SER A 66 6.28 -1.12 -2.15
C SER A 66 4.93 -0.51 -1.82
N ASN A 67 4.57 0.58 -2.53
CA ASN A 67 3.28 1.25 -2.32
C ASN A 67 2.09 0.43 -2.84
N LEU A 68 2.33 -0.46 -3.79
CA LEU A 68 1.37 -1.42 -4.31
C LEU A 68 2.06 -2.80 -4.36
N PRO A 69 1.94 -3.64 -3.33
CA PRO A 69 2.79 -4.82 -3.09
C PRO A 69 2.41 -6.02 -3.95
N VAL A 70 2.48 -5.87 -5.28
CA VAL A 70 2.16 -6.92 -6.27
C VAL A 70 3.23 -8.01 -6.28
N LYS A 71 4.50 -7.62 -6.13
CA LYS A 71 5.62 -8.58 -6.05
C LYS A 71 5.46 -9.48 -4.83
N GLU A 72 5.20 -8.89 -3.67
CA GLU A 72 5.01 -9.58 -2.40
C GLU A 72 3.77 -10.49 -2.43
N ALA A 73 2.71 -10.06 -3.14
CA ALA A 73 1.55 -10.91 -3.37
C ALA A 73 1.88 -12.13 -4.24
N LYS A 74 2.71 -11.96 -5.28
CA LYS A 74 3.15 -13.08 -6.14
C LYS A 74 4.05 -14.08 -5.42
N GLU A 75 4.83 -13.64 -4.46
CA GLU A 75 5.65 -14.51 -3.61
C GLU A 75 4.80 -15.45 -2.73
N LEU A 76 3.52 -15.14 -2.55
CA LEU A 76 2.56 -16.04 -1.88
C LEU A 76 2.06 -17.19 -2.79
N GLU A 77 2.67 -17.38 -3.97
CA GLU A 77 2.32 -18.44 -4.94
C GLU A 77 0.85 -18.38 -5.38
N VAL A 78 0.35 -17.15 -5.64
CA VAL A 78 -1.02 -16.92 -6.15
C VAL A 78 -1.07 -17.01 -7.68
N ASP A 79 -2.20 -17.50 -8.21
CA ASP A 79 -2.39 -17.65 -9.67
C ASP A 79 -2.62 -16.30 -10.36
N LYS A 80 -3.32 -15.37 -9.68
CA LYS A 80 -3.72 -14.06 -10.21
C LYS A 80 -3.66 -12.98 -9.14
N VAL A 81 -3.31 -11.75 -9.56
CA VAL A 81 -3.24 -10.59 -8.68
C VAL A 81 -4.18 -9.49 -9.16
N LEU A 82 -5.15 -9.14 -8.32
CA LEU A 82 -5.95 -7.92 -8.45
C LEU A 82 -5.29 -6.79 -7.67
N ALA A 83 -4.77 -5.79 -8.39
CA ALA A 83 -4.26 -4.57 -7.78
C ALA A 83 -5.39 -3.56 -7.55
N VAL A 84 -5.52 -3.06 -6.33
CA VAL A 84 -6.48 -2.00 -5.99
C VAL A 84 -5.72 -0.76 -5.58
N CYS A 85 -5.90 0.33 -6.30
CA CYS A 85 -5.21 1.59 -6.02
C CYS A 85 -6.14 2.80 -6.15
N PHE A 86 -5.68 3.95 -5.70
CA PHE A 86 -6.41 5.20 -5.89
C PHE A 86 -5.97 5.89 -7.17
N LYS A 87 -6.95 6.46 -7.88
CA LYS A 87 -6.69 7.26 -9.07
C LYS A 87 -5.84 8.47 -8.73
N LEU A 88 -4.74 8.61 -9.45
CA LEU A 88 -3.81 9.71 -9.28
C LEU A 88 -4.46 11.03 -9.70
N LYS A 89 -4.29 12.06 -8.89
CA LYS A 89 -4.81 13.41 -9.16
C LYS A 89 -3.68 14.40 -9.35
N SER A 90 -3.90 15.34 -10.26
CA SER A 90 -3.03 16.51 -10.35
C SER A 90 -3.18 17.36 -9.09
N SER A 91 -2.08 17.78 -8.52
CA SER A 91 -2.07 18.62 -7.33
C SER A 91 -2.00 20.12 -7.72
N LYS A 92 -2.55 20.97 -6.83
CA LYS A 92 -2.42 22.43 -6.97
C LYS A 92 -1.01 22.87 -6.54
N LYS A 93 -0.60 24.06 -6.97
CA LYS A 93 0.68 24.67 -6.58
C LYS A 93 0.81 24.74 -5.05
N GLN A 94 1.86 24.13 -4.52
CA GLN A 94 2.15 24.09 -3.09
C GLN A 94 2.86 25.38 -2.67
N LYS A 95 2.59 25.83 -1.43
CA LYS A 95 3.10 27.10 -0.91
C LYS A 95 4.00 26.95 0.31
N THR A 96 3.92 25.82 1.02
CA THR A 96 4.72 25.58 2.23
C THR A 96 5.74 24.48 1.99
N MET A 97 6.88 24.55 2.66
CA MET A 97 7.91 23.50 2.57
C MET A 97 7.35 22.12 2.95
N TYR A 98 6.54 22.05 4.00
CA TYR A 98 5.89 20.82 4.40
C TYR A 98 5.04 20.20 3.27
N ASN A 99 4.16 21.01 2.64
CA ASN A 99 3.33 20.50 1.54
C ASN A 99 4.16 20.12 0.31
N ILE A 100 5.26 20.83 0.03
CA ILE A 100 6.18 20.49 -1.05
C ILE A 100 6.85 19.14 -0.76
N SER A 101 7.35 18.94 0.45
CA SER A 101 7.98 17.67 0.85
C SER A 101 7.00 16.51 0.78
N MET A 102 5.78 16.66 1.31
CA MET A 102 4.73 15.63 1.23
C MET A 102 4.39 15.29 -0.21
N GLN A 103 4.22 16.30 -1.07
CA GLN A 103 3.94 16.05 -2.48
C GLN A 103 5.12 15.40 -3.21
N SER A 104 6.35 15.71 -2.81
CA SER A 104 7.53 15.04 -3.38
C SER A 104 7.56 13.56 -3.02
N ILE A 105 7.24 13.21 -1.78
CA ILE A 105 7.08 11.81 -1.34
C ILE A 105 5.99 11.14 -2.15
N ASP A 106 4.81 11.75 -2.29
CA ASP A 106 3.71 11.22 -3.10
C ASP A 106 4.15 10.94 -4.55
N LEU A 107 4.91 11.85 -5.17
CA LEU A 107 5.40 11.66 -6.54
C LEU A 107 6.43 10.52 -6.63
N MET A 108 7.29 10.35 -5.64
CA MET A 108 8.25 9.26 -5.58
C MET A 108 7.54 7.91 -5.46
N THR A 109 6.56 7.79 -4.57
CA THR A 109 5.78 6.56 -4.39
C THR A 109 4.90 6.25 -5.60
N GLN A 110 4.37 7.27 -6.29
CA GLN A 110 3.61 7.08 -7.54
C GLN A 110 4.44 6.45 -8.67
N ASN A 111 5.73 6.74 -8.75
CA ASN A 111 6.60 6.11 -9.74
C ASN A 111 6.76 4.60 -9.49
N LEU A 112 6.79 4.19 -8.22
CA LEU A 112 6.86 2.77 -7.84
C LEU A 112 5.59 2.00 -8.24
N ILE A 113 4.42 2.64 -8.17
CA ILE A 113 3.14 2.02 -8.52
C ILE A 113 3.11 1.54 -9.97
N ARG A 114 3.76 2.23 -10.91
CA ARG A 114 3.70 1.87 -12.34
C ARG A 114 4.21 0.47 -12.62
N GLU A 115 5.36 0.11 -12.08
CA GLU A 115 5.93 -1.23 -12.24
C GLU A 115 5.00 -2.31 -11.66
N SER A 116 4.40 -2.02 -10.51
CA SER A 116 3.43 -2.91 -9.87
C SER A 116 2.14 -3.07 -10.68
N LEU A 117 1.64 -1.99 -11.31
CA LEU A 117 0.46 -2.05 -12.17
C LEU A 117 0.72 -2.91 -13.40
N ASP A 118 1.88 -2.75 -14.05
CA ASP A 118 2.27 -3.54 -15.22
C ASP A 118 2.43 -5.03 -14.88
N ALA A 119 2.74 -5.35 -13.64
CA ALA A 119 2.88 -6.71 -13.14
C ALA A 119 1.55 -7.34 -12.67
N SER A 120 0.45 -6.59 -12.60
CA SER A 120 -0.85 -7.07 -12.12
C SER A 120 -1.66 -7.73 -13.22
N ASP A 121 -2.49 -8.71 -12.89
CA ASP A 121 -3.40 -9.36 -13.84
C ASP A 121 -4.67 -8.55 -14.07
N SER A 122 -5.14 -7.85 -13.06
CA SER A 122 -6.28 -6.91 -13.14
C SER A 122 -6.03 -5.71 -12.25
N ILE A 123 -6.56 -4.55 -12.66
CA ILE A 123 -6.39 -3.28 -11.95
C ILE A 123 -7.75 -2.65 -11.70
N LEU A 124 -7.99 -2.29 -10.44
CA LEU A 124 -9.12 -1.49 -10.01
C LEU A 124 -8.65 -0.14 -9.44
N GLU A 125 -8.81 0.92 -10.23
CA GLU A 125 -8.54 2.28 -9.78
C GLU A 125 -9.81 2.91 -9.17
N ILE A 126 -9.74 3.31 -7.91
CA ILE A 126 -10.84 3.97 -7.19
C ILE A 126 -10.65 5.49 -7.22
N ASP A 127 -11.61 6.20 -7.80
CA ASP A 127 -11.64 7.67 -7.79
C ASP A 127 -12.43 8.21 -6.59
N LEU A 128 -11.77 8.65 -5.56
CA LEU A 128 -12.37 9.29 -4.38
C LEU A 128 -12.71 10.77 -4.59
N LYS A 129 -12.69 11.28 -5.83
CA LYS A 129 -12.99 12.66 -6.18
C LYS A 129 -12.13 13.66 -5.40
N GLU A 130 -12.73 14.59 -4.65
CA GLU A 130 -12.02 15.65 -3.91
C GLU A 130 -11.80 15.32 -2.43
N VAL A 131 -11.82 14.04 -2.04
CA VAL A 131 -11.53 13.68 -0.64
C VAL A 131 -10.05 13.92 -0.36
N LYS A 132 -9.78 14.72 0.67
CA LYS A 132 -8.41 14.96 1.14
C LYS A 132 -7.95 13.78 2.00
N PRO A 133 -6.66 13.42 1.96
CA PRO A 133 -6.09 12.45 2.89
C PRO A 133 -6.45 12.79 4.35
N PHE A 134 -6.61 11.77 5.18
CA PHE A 134 -6.91 11.88 6.62
C PHE A 134 -8.23 12.57 6.98
N ASN A 135 -9.15 12.77 6.03
CA ASN A 135 -10.48 13.29 6.32
C ASN A 135 -11.41 12.19 6.83
N MET A 136 -11.30 11.85 8.12
CA MET A 136 -12.09 10.79 8.77
C MET A 136 -13.61 11.00 8.67
N LYS A 137 -14.08 12.25 8.49
CA LYS A 137 -15.52 12.55 8.30
C LYS A 137 -16.08 12.04 6.96
N LYS A 138 -15.21 11.64 6.05
CA LYS A 138 -15.58 11.14 4.71
C LYS A 138 -15.45 9.61 4.57
N LEU A 139 -15.20 8.88 5.66
CA LEU A 139 -15.02 7.42 5.61
C LEU A 139 -16.21 6.70 4.98
N GLU A 140 -17.44 7.02 5.38
CA GLU A 140 -18.65 6.41 4.80
C GLU A 140 -18.79 6.70 3.30
N PHE A 141 -18.45 7.92 2.89
CA PHE A 141 -18.42 8.28 1.47
C PHE A 141 -17.35 7.46 0.72
N CYS A 142 -16.12 7.36 1.25
CA CYS A 142 -15.06 6.57 0.63
C CYS A 142 -15.45 5.10 0.50
N TYR A 143 -16.08 4.52 1.53
CA TYR A 143 -16.58 3.16 1.49
C TYR A 143 -17.62 2.97 0.37
N LYS A 144 -18.63 3.84 0.28
CA LYS A 144 -19.67 3.77 -0.75
C LYS A 144 -19.08 3.92 -2.16
N GLU A 145 -18.17 4.87 -2.36
CA GLU A 145 -17.53 5.07 -3.68
C GLU A 145 -16.70 3.83 -4.06
N GLY A 146 -15.90 3.29 -3.14
CA GLY A 146 -15.14 2.07 -3.41
C GLY A 146 -16.04 0.89 -3.75
N TYR A 147 -17.11 0.68 -2.99
CA TYR A 147 -18.09 -0.39 -3.24
C TYR A 147 -18.76 -0.26 -4.61
N MET A 148 -19.29 0.93 -4.94
CA MET A 148 -19.98 1.15 -6.21
C MET A 148 -19.03 1.01 -7.40
N GLN A 149 -17.84 1.61 -7.35
CA GLN A 149 -16.87 1.50 -8.43
C GLN A 149 -16.37 0.06 -8.61
N THR A 150 -16.29 -0.73 -7.54
CA THR A 150 -15.98 -2.17 -7.64
C THR A 150 -17.10 -2.92 -8.36
N LEU A 151 -18.38 -2.66 -8.01
CA LEU A 151 -19.53 -3.28 -8.69
C LEU A 151 -19.57 -2.92 -10.18
N ASP A 152 -19.32 -1.66 -10.53
CA ASP A 152 -19.29 -1.20 -11.92
C ASP A 152 -18.20 -1.90 -12.75
N ASN A 153 -17.11 -2.32 -12.10
CA ASN A 153 -15.99 -3.01 -12.73
C ASN A 153 -16.01 -4.54 -12.56
N ILE A 154 -16.99 -5.11 -11.86
CA ILE A 154 -16.96 -6.55 -11.47
C ILE A 154 -16.89 -7.50 -12.67
N VAL A 155 -17.57 -7.16 -13.77
CA VAL A 155 -17.59 -7.98 -14.99
C VAL A 155 -16.22 -7.96 -15.67
N LYS A 156 -15.57 -6.80 -15.71
CA LYS A 156 -14.20 -6.65 -16.22
C LYS A 156 -13.23 -7.48 -15.37
N ILE A 157 -13.26 -7.29 -14.04
CA ILE A 157 -12.39 -7.97 -13.10
C ILE A 157 -12.52 -9.50 -13.23
N ARG A 158 -13.75 -10.02 -13.24
CA ARG A 158 -13.98 -11.45 -13.40
C ARG A 158 -13.40 -12.01 -14.70
N ARG A 159 -13.56 -11.31 -15.81
CA ARG A 159 -13.01 -11.71 -17.09
C ARG A 159 -11.48 -11.72 -17.09
N GLU A 160 -10.84 -10.72 -16.48
CA GLU A 160 -9.38 -10.60 -16.43
C GLU A 160 -8.74 -11.62 -15.49
N LEU A 161 -9.45 -11.99 -14.42
CA LEU A 161 -9.03 -13.02 -13.48
C LEU A 161 -9.51 -14.44 -13.86
N GLU A 162 -10.24 -14.58 -14.98
CA GLU A 162 -10.75 -15.89 -15.48
C GLU A 162 -11.73 -16.59 -14.52
N TYR A 163 -12.65 -15.80 -13.89
CA TYR A 163 -13.73 -16.30 -13.02
C TYR A 163 -15.12 -16.20 -13.69
#